data_c5032b74bfaaa674c705fa25d38bb9ea
#
_entry.id   c5032b74bfaaa674c705fa25d38bb9ea
#
_cell.length_a   1.000
_cell.length_b   1.000
_cell.length_c   1.000
_cell.angle_alpha   90.00
_cell.angle_beta   90.00
_cell.angle_gamma   90.00
#
_symmetry.space_group_name_H-M   'P 1'
#
loop_
_entity.id
_entity.type
_entity.pdbx_description
1 polymer ?
#
loop_
_entity_poly.entity_id
_entity_poly.type
_entity_poly.pdbx_seq_one_letter_code
_entity_poly.pdbx_strand_id
1 'polypeptide(L)'
;MSGLAEILSAQGIAVSGCDLKRSAATDLLRSRGIDVAIGHDPSHVAGNDLVIITSAVRGAHAEVDEARRSGVNVLKRAEALGAVVNAGRGVGVAGTHGKTTTSALISVVLDEAGLDPTVLVGGMVRNLQTN
;
A
#
# COMPACT_ATOMS: atom_id res chain seq x y z
N MET A 1 2.68 -4.03 1.29
CA MET A 1 1.50 -3.63 0.49
C MET A 1 0.38 -3.06 1.36
N SER A 2 0.15 -3.57 2.57
CA SER A 2 -0.95 -3.15 3.44
C SER A 2 -1.06 -1.64 3.65
N GLY A 3 0.01 -0.94 4.03
CA GLY A 3 -0.04 0.50 4.23
C GLY A 3 -0.46 1.31 2.99
N LEU A 4 -0.06 0.88 1.77
CA LEU A 4 -0.55 1.54 0.55
C LEU A 4 -2.04 1.29 0.34
N ALA A 5 -2.53 0.07 0.58
CA ALA A 5 -3.94 -0.26 0.50
C ALA A 5 -4.79 0.58 1.49
N GLU A 6 -4.30 0.76 2.70
CA GLU A 6 -4.95 1.60 3.72
C GLU A 6 -5.01 3.07 3.31
N ILE A 7 -3.92 3.62 2.77
CA ILE A 7 -3.87 5.01 2.29
C ILE A 7 -4.88 5.23 1.16
N LEU A 8 -4.90 4.34 0.17
CA LEU A 8 -5.84 4.45 -0.95
C LEU A 8 -7.30 4.31 -0.50
N SER A 9 -7.57 3.37 0.41
CA SER A 9 -8.91 3.19 0.98
C SER A 9 -9.35 4.41 1.80
N ALA A 10 -8.45 5.01 2.59
CA ALA A 10 -8.73 6.24 3.33
C ALA A 10 -9.04 7.45 2.42
N GLN A 11 -8.53 7.44 1.19
CA GLN A 11 -8.85 8.42 0.14
C GLN A 11 -10.17 8.14 -0.59
N GLY A 12 -10.94 7.14 -0.15
CA GLY A 12 -12.22 6.77 -0.77
C GLY A 12 -12.10 5.91 -2.02
N ILE A 13 -10.91 5.40 -2.33
CA ILE A 13 -10.70 4.48 -3.45
C ILE A 13 -11.14 3.07 -3.02
N ALA A 14 -11.95 2.41 -3.84
CA ALA A 14 -12.30 1.01 -3.62
C ALA A 14 -11.04 0.14 -3.80
N VAL A 15 -10.66 -0.57 -2.76
CA VAL A 15 -9.44 -1.39 -2.74
C VAL A 15 -9.79 -2.82 -2.38
N SER A 16 -9.30 -3.75 -3.17
CA SER A 16 -9.26 -5.17 -2.85
C SER A 16 -7.84 -5.71 -3.04
N GLY A 17 -7.59 -6.92 -2.60
CA GLY A 17 -6.28 -7.52 -2.79
C GLY A 17 -6.27 -9.03 -2.59
N CYS A 18 -5.10 -9.62 -2.78
CA CYS A 18 -4.88 -11.04 -2.51
C CYS A 18 -3.49 -11.26 -1.91
N ASP A 19 -3.35 -12.34 -1.18
CA ASP A 19 -2.08 -12.82 -0.65
C ASP A 19 -2.05 -14.35 -0.68
N LEU A 20 -0.88 -14.94 -0.83
CA LEU A 20 -0.73 -16.41 -0.80
C LEU A 20 -1.17 -17.02 0.54
N LYS A 21 -1.00 -16.27 1.63
CA LYS A 21 -1.23 -16.76 2.98
C LYS A 21 -1.95 -15.73 3.84
N ARG A 22 -2.80 -16.24 4.73
CA ARG A 22 -3.36 -15.42 5.80
C ARG A 22 -2.26 -14.96 6.76
N SER A 23 -2.32 -13.70 7.15
CA SER A 23 -1.37 -13.06 8.05
C SER A 23 -2.06 -11.97 8.87
N ALA A 24 -1.40 -11.47 9.92
CA ALA A 24 -1.90 -10.34 10.69
C ALA A 24 -2.19 -9.10 9.81
N ALA A 25 -1.41 -8.90 8.75
CA ALA A 25 -1.63 -7.80 7.81
C ALA A 25 -2.91 -8.00 6.99
N THR A 26 -3.19 -9.22 6.50
CA THR A 26 -4.44 -9.51 5.78
C THR A 26 -5.65 -9.41 6.69
N ASP A 27 -5.53 -9.83 7.95
CA ASP A 27 -6.61 -9.74 8.93
C ASP A 27 -6.89 -8.28 9.32
N LEU A 28 -5.84 -7.46 9.46
CA LEU A 28 -5.98 -6.02 9.70
C LEU A 28 -6.69 -5.32 8.53
N LEU A 29 -6.32 -5.61 7.29
CA LEU A 29 -6.98 -5.02 6.12
C LEU A 29 -8.47 -5.39 6.08
N ARG A 30 -8.80 -6.66 6.33
CA ARG A 30 -10.20 -7.11 6.40
C ARG A 30 -10.99 -6.42 7.50
N SER A 31 -10.39 -6.23 8.68
CA SER A 31 -11.04 -5.51 9.78
C SER A 31 -11.31 -4.03 9.47
N ARG A 32 -10.61 -3.46 8.47
CA ARG A 32 -10.80 -2.11 7.94
C ARG A 32 -11.71 -2.05 6.70
N GLY A 33 -12.37 -3.17 6.37
CA GLY A 33 -13.32 -3.23 5.25
C GLY A 33 -12.65 -3.42 3.87
N ILE A 34 -11.35 -3.70 3.81
CA ILE A 34 -10.66 -4.01 2.57
C ILE A 34 -10.74 -5.52 2.33
N ASP A 35 -11.36 -5.93 1.23
CA ASP A 35 -11.46 -7.34 0.88
C ASP A 35 -10.09 -7.90 0.45
N VAL A 36 -9.68 -9.02 1.06
CA VAL A 36 -8.40 -9.68 0.77
C VAL A 36 -8.64 -11.16 0.56
N ALA A 37 -8.52 -11.64 -0.66
CA ALA A 37 -8.57 -13.06 -1.00
C ALA A 37 -7.29 -13.78 -0.55
N ILE A 38 -7.40 -15.08 -0.27
CA ILE A 38 -6.24 -15.93 -0.03
C ILE A 38 -6.05 -16.85 -1.24
N GLY A 39 -4.87 -16.80 -1.80
CA GLY A 39 -4.53 -17.38 -3.09
C GLY A 39 -4.55 -16.34 -4.22
N HIS A 40 -4.05 -16.77 -5.38
CA HIS A 40 -4.04 -15.95 -6.58
C HIS A 40 -4.97 -16.57 -7.63
N ASP A 41 -5.87 -15.75 -8.18
CA ASP A 41 -6.81 -16.15 -9.20
C ASP A 41 -6.99 -15.03 -10.23
N PRO A 42 -6.95 -15.32 -11.54
CA PRO A 42 -7.18 -14.31 -12.58
C PRO A 42 -8.49 -13.53 -12.42
N SER A 43 -9.52 -14.15 -11.84
CA SER A 43 -10.81 -13.49 -11.60
C SER A 43 -10.73 -12.30 -10.64
N HIS A 44 -9.70 -12.22 -9.81
CA HIS A 44 -9.48 -11.06 -8.92
C HIS A 44 -9.21 -9.76 -9.69
N VAL A 45 -8.90 -9.83 -10.97
CA VAL A 45 -8.65 -8.65 -11.82
C VAL A 45 -9.94 -8.05 -12.35
N ALA A 46 -11.00 -8.85 -12.45
CA ALA A 46 -12.26 -8.43 -13.05
C ALA A 46 -12.86 -7.21 -12.34
N GLY A 47 -13.21 -6.17 -13.10
CA GLY A 47 -13.84 -4.96 -12.58
C GLY A 47 -12.88 -3.97 -11.91
N ASN A 48 -11.58 -4.22 -11.93
CA ASN A 48 -10.59 -3.26 -11.44
C ASN A 48 -10.07 -2.37 -12.57
N ASP A 49 -9.81 -1.11 -12.24
CA ASP A 49 -9.21 -0.12 -13.16
C ASP A 49 -7.68 -0.20 -13.14
N LEU A 50 -7.11 -0.71 -12.03
CA LEU A 50 -5.67 -0.73 -11.79
C LEU A 50 -5.28 -1.92 -10.92
N VAL A 51 -4.19 -2.58 -11.31
CA VAL A 51 -3.52 -3.62 -10.51
C VAL A 51 -2.18 -3.10 -10.01
N ILE A 52 -1.94 -3.20 -8.70
CA ILE A 52 -0.66 -2.80 -8.10
C ILE A 52 0.08 -4.04 -7.60
N ILE A 53 1.29 -4.24 -8.10
CA ILE A 53 2.10 -5.41 -7.78
C ILE A 53 3.32 -5.08 -6.92
N THR A 54 3.70 -6.03 -6.07
CA THR A 54 4.97 -5.96 -5.32
C THR A 54 6.14 -6.38 -6.21
N SER A 55 7.34 -5.93 -5.86
CA SER A 55 8.58 -6.38 -6.50
C SER A 55 8.90 -7.88 -6.30
N ALA A 56 8.19 -8.54 -5.38
CA ALA A 56 8.32 -9.99 -5.17
C ALA A 56 7.67 -10.80 -6.30
N VAL A 57 6.72 -10.24 -7.03
CA VAL A 57 6.13 -10.85 -8.23
C VAL A 57 7.19 -10.87 -9.33
N ARG A 58 7.68 -12.06 -9.65
CA ARG A 58 8.68 -12.28 -10.70
C ARG A 58 8.17 -13.31 -11.70
N GLY A 59 8.44 -13.09 -12.99
CA GLY A 59 8.04 -14.00 -14.06
C GLY A 59 6.53 -14.00 -14.34
N ALA A 60 6.02 -15.11 -14.85
CA ALA A 60 4.60 -15.26 -15.17
C ALA A 60 3.76 -15.28 -13.89
N HIS A 61 2.71 -14.48 -13.87
CA HIS A 61 1.76 -14.40 -12.76
C HIS A 61 0.35 -14.26 -13.31
N ALA A 62 -0.50 -15.19 -12.97
CA ALA A 62 -1.83 -15.33 -13.59
C ALA A 62 -2.66 -14.03 -13.56
N GLU A 63 -2.66 -13.30 -12.45
CA GLU A 63 -3.38 -12.03 -12.32
C GLU A 63 -2.73 -10.91 -13.15
N VAL A 64 -1.40 -10.87 -13.25
CA VAL A 64 -0.69 -9.87 -14.07
C VAL A 64 -0.93 -10.13 -15.56
N ASP A 65 -0.92 -11.39 -15.96
CA ASP A 65 -1.17 -11.79 -17.34
C ASP A 65 -2.62 -11.50 -17.72
N GLU A 66 -3.56 -11.75 -16.81
CA GLU A 66 -4.97 -11.39 -16.98
C GLU A 66 -5.19 -9.88 -17.06
N ALA A 67 -4.56 -9.09 -16.19
CA ALA A 67 -4.65 -7.63 -16.23
C ALA A 67 -4.19 -7.09 -17.60
N ARG A 68 -3.07 -7.60 -18.11
CA ARG A 68 -2.56 -7.22 -19.43
C ARG A 68 -3.52 -7.62 -20.55
N ARG A 69 -4.08 -8.83 -20.47
CA ARG A 69 -5.03 -9.35 -21.48
C ARG A 69 -6.33 -8.55 -21.50
N SER A 70 -6.80 -8.09 -20.34
CA SER A 70 -8.02 -7.31 -20.17
C SER A 70 -7.82 -5.80 -20.36
N GLY A 71 -6.58 -5.35 -20.61
CA GLY A 71 -6.27 -3.93 -20.77
C GLY A 71 -6.24 -3.14 -19.46
N VAL A 72 -6.23 -3.82 -18.30
CA VAL A 72 -6.11 -3.20 -17.00
C VAL A 72 -4.66 -2.78 -16.76
N ASN A 73 -4.45 -1.53 -16.33
CA ASN A 73 -3.12 -1.02 -16.06
C ASN A 73 -2.47 -1.76 -14.89
N VAL A 74 -1.16 -2.00 -15.01
CA VAL A 74 -0.37 -2.64 -13.95
C VAL A 74 0.74 -1.69 -13.51
N LEU A 75 0.74 -1.29 -12.26
CA LEU A 75 1.80 -0.48 -11.64
C LEU A 75 2.59 -1.29 -10.62
N LYS A 76 3.86 -0.99 -10.51
CA LYS A 76 4.66 -1.46 -9.37
C LYS A 76 4.32 -0.64 -8.12
N ARG A 77 4.46 -1.25 -6.95
CA ARG A 77 4.26 -0.57 -5.67
C ARG A 77 4.99 0.78 -5.57
N ALA A 78 6.23 0.85 -6.08
CA ALA A 78 7.02 2.08 -6.02
C ALA A 78 6.42 3.21 -6.87
N GLU A 79 5.85 2.88 -8.04
CA GLU A 79 5.18 3.82 -8.93
C GLU A 79 3.89 4.35 -8.31
N ALA A 80 3.06 3.44 -7.76
CA ALA A 80 1.84 3.81 -7.08
C ALA A 80 2.12 4.66 -5.83
N LEU A 81 3.13 4.31 -5.03
CA LEU A 81 3.55 5.11 -3.88
C LEU A 81 4.06 6.49 -4.31
N GLY A 82 4.85 6.56 -5.37
CA GLY A 82 5.31 7.83 -5.94
C GLY A 82 4.16 8.72 -6.37
N ALA A 83 3.12 8.16 -6.98
CA ALA A 83 1.92 8.90 -7.35
C ALA A 83 1.20 9.48 -6.12
N VAL A 84 1.02 8.68 -5.07
CA VAL A 84 0.40 9.14 -3.80
C VAL A 84 1.21 10.27 -3.16
N VAL A 85 2.54 10.13 -3.07
CA VAL A 85 3.41 11.16 -2.48
C VAL A 85 3.38 12.44 -3.31
N ASN A 86 3.36 12.34 -4.65
CA ASN A 86 3.36 13.49 -5.55
C ASN A 86 2.00 14.20 -5.64
N ALA A 87 0.92 13.57 -5.20
CA ALA A 87 -0.41 14.18 -5.14
C ALA A 87 -0.52 15.26 -4.04
N GLY A 88 0.43 15.32 -3.10
CA GLY A 88 0.44 16.25 -1.99
C GLY A 88 1.85 16.80 -1.68
N ARG A 89 2.01 17.33 -0.48
CA ARG A 89 3.33 17.78 0.03
C ARG A 89 4.03 16.57 0.66
N GLY A 90 4.88 15.89 -0.12
CA GLY A 90 5.57 14.69 0.33
C GLY A 90 6.93 14.99 0.98
N VAL A 91 7.25 14.24 2.05
CA VAL A 91 8.58 14.20 2.67
C VAL A 91 9.12 12.78 2.57
N GLY A 92 10.22 12.59 1.87
CA GLY A 92 10.89 11.30 1.73
C GLY A 92 12.18 11.25 2.55
N VAL A 93 12.35 10.20 3.36
CA VAL A 93 13.57 9.96 4.14
C VAL A 93 14.37 8.83 3.52
N ALA A 94 15.55 9.16 3.01
CA ALA A 94 16.49 8.21 2.42
C ALA A 94 17.76 8.07 3.28
N GLY A 95 18.42 6.94 3.17
CA GLY A 95 19.68 6.67 3.89
C GLY A 95 19.91 5.18 4.13
N THR A 96 21.12 4.82 4.53
CA THR A 96 21.48 3.43 4.90
C THR A 96 20.81 3.00 6.20
N HIS A 97 20.84 3.87 7.21
CA HIS A 97 20.29 3.63 8.56
C HIS A 97 19.40 4.79 8.99
N GLY A 98 18.60 4.59 10.02
CA GLY A 98 17.79 5.63 10.66
C GLY A 98 16.52 6.05 9.93
N LYS A 99 16.23 5.56 8.72
CA LYS A 99 15.05 5.96 7.93
C LYS A 99 13.75 5.88 8.73
N THR A 100 13.46 4.73 9.31
CA THR A 100 12.23 4.49 10.08
C THR A 100 12.13 5.44 11.27
N THR A 101 13.21 5.59 12.04
CA THR A 101 13.25 6.47 13.21
C THR A 101 13.05 7.94 12.82
N THR A 102 13.75 8.40 11.79
CA THR A 102 13.63 9.79 11.31
C THR A 102 12.23 10.06 10.76
N SER A 103 11.67 9.16 9.95
CA SER A 103 10.30 9.31 9.45
C SER A 103 9.28 9.32 10.59
N ALA A 104 9.45 8.46 11.60
CA ALA A 104 8.58 8.44 12.76
C ALA A 104 8.66 9.74 13.58
N LEU A 105 9.85 10.28 13.79
CA LEU A 105 10.01 11.57 14.49
C LEU A 105 9.37 12.72 13.71
N ILE A 106 9.59 12.80 12.40
CA ILE A 106 8.95 13.80 11.54
C ILE A 106 7.42 13.67 11.62
N SER A 107 6.88 12.46 11.56
CA SER A 107 5.44 12.25 11.61
C SER A 107 4.82 12.71 12.93
N VAL A 108 5.48 12.44 14.05
CA VAL A 108 5.02 12.92 15.37
C VAL A 108 5.04 14.44 15.45
N VAL A 109 6.09 15.07 14.96
CA VAL A 109 6.19 16.55 14.94
C VAL A 109 5.10 17.17 14.08
N LEU A 110 4.82 16.58 12.90
CA LEU A 110 3.76 17.08 12.02
C LEU A 110 2.37 16.89 12.61
N ASP A 111 2.13 15.76 13.27
CA ASP A 111 0.88 15.44 13.96
C ASP A 111 0.63 16.41 15.12
N GLU A 112 1.61 16.60 15.99
CA GLU A 112 1.55 17.57 17.09
C GLU A 112 1.37 19.04 16.60
N ALA A 113 1.83 19.33 15.39
CA ALA A 113 1.60 20.63 14.74
C ALA A 113 0.18 20.74 14.10
N GLY A 114 -0.67 19.74 14.22
CA GLY A 114 -2.04 19.72 13.67
C GLY A 114 -2.11 19.59 12.14
N LEU A 115 -1.08 19.04 11.51
CA LEU A 115 -1.00 18.92 10.05
C LEU A 115 -1.56 17.60 9.50
N ASP A 116 -2.04 16.71 10.36
CA ASP A 116 -2.65 15.41 10.00
C ASP A 116 -1.87 14.65 8.90
N PRO A 117 -0.63 14.24 9.17
CA PRO A 117 0.22 13.63 8.14
C PRO A 117 -0.21 12.21 7.81
N THR A 118 -0.29 11.88 6.52
CA THR A 118 -0.32 10.49 6.07
C THR A 118 1.09 9.89 6.18
N VAL A 119 1.26 8.82 6.96
CA VAL A 119 2.56 8.25 7.29
C VAL A 119 2.70 6.84 6.75
N LEU A 120 3.80 6.58 6.05
CA LEU A 120 4.17 5.24 5.59
C LEU A 120 5.62 4.93 5.99
N VAL A 121 5.80 4.09 6.98
CA VAL A 121 7.11 3.66 7.49
C VAL A 121 7.22 2.14 7.54
N GLY A 122 8.42 1.61 7.53
CA GLY A 122 8.67 0.16 7.60
C GLY A 122 8.54 -0.45 9.00
N GLY A 123 7.98 0.28 9.97
CA GLY A 123 7.80 -0.16 11.35
C GLY A 123 6.62 0.55 12.01
N MET A 124 6.16 0.03 13.14
CA MET A 124 5.04 0.64 13.87
C MET A 124 5.45 1.94 14.56
N VAL A 125 4.71 3.00 14.34
CA VAL A 125 4.85 4.28 15.06
C VAL A 125 3.83 4.29 16.19
N ARG A 126 4.29 4.09 17.43
CA ARG A 126 3.41 3.88 18.60
C ARG A 126 2.44 5.03 18.84
N ASN A 127 2.88 6.26 18.66
CA ASN A 127 2.05 7.44 18.90
C ASN A 127 0.90 7.58 17.90
N LEU A 128 1.13 7.14 16.65
CA LEU A 128 0.13 7.23 15.57
C LEU A 128 -0.63 5.91 15.34
N GLN A 129 -0.26 4.84 16.07
CA GLN A 129 -0.82 3.48 15.91
C GLN A 129 -0.84 3.01 14.44
N THR A 130 0.16 3.43 13.66
CA THR A 130 0.31 3.15 12.22
C THR A 130 1.68 2.57 11.90
N ASN A 131 1.85 2.07 10.68
CA ASN A 131 3.11 1.54 10.18
C ASN A 131 3.43 2.01 8.75
#